data_b08214af19c6d635568fb6d1adf970dc
#
_entry.id   b08214af19c6d635568fb6d1adf970dc
#
_cell.length_a   1.000
_cell.length_b   1.000
_cell.length_c   1.000
_cell.angle_alpha   90.00
_cell.angle_beta   90.00
_cell.angle_gamma   90.00
#
_symmetry.space_group_name_H-M   'P 1'
#
loop_
_entity.id
_entity.type
_entity.pdbx_description
1 polymer ?
#
loop_
_entity_poly.entity_id
_entity_poly.type
_entity_poly.pdbx_seq_one_letter_code
_entity_poly.pdbx_strand_id
1 'polypeptide(L)'
;TVLVDAATCRNFLLPKFSFRTPKSFGTRPFWGYKLMAAYAHGFGFFPYLIHNSQEMGANLLWTVAWLTLCKMRKTQGCYADVLFLVLDNTTSENKNQVMLAMAAWLVASGRFKQVRVFFLHVGHTHVIIDQIFGVVTVGLRRQELLLPEDLKANIEATLDRNPKYMPQPLEELHHLWDFTAWVKEQMSPIEIKRICGAEQVSDEVGAYHGMRDFIFNPGTCV
;
A
#
# COMPACT_ATOMS: atom_id res chain seq x y z
N THR A 1 5.55 9.89 8.08
CA THR A 1 5.43 9.51 6.65
C THR A 1 5.06 8.05 6.58
N VAL A 2 4.10 7.72 5.72
CA VAL A 2 3.68 6.36 5.39
C VAL A 2 3.78 6.18 3.88
N LEU A 3 4.54 5.17 3.45
CA LEU A 3 4.64 4.74 2.07
C LEU A 3 3.81 3.46 1.94
N VAL A 4 3.02 3.32 0.88
CA VAL A 4 2.26 2.09 0.59
C VAL A 4 2.56 1.65 -0.83
N ASP A 5 2.90 0.36 -0.99
CA ASP A 5 3.23 -0.21 -2.29
C ASP A 5 2.98 -1.72 -2.32
N ALA A 6 3.03 -2.31 -3.52
CA ALA A 6 2.81 -3.72 -3.77
C ALA A 6 3.99 -4.36 -4.51
N ALA A 7 4.44 -5.50 -4.03
CA ALA A 7 5.43 -6.30 -4.74
C ALA A 7 4.85 -6.98 -5.97
N THR A 8 5.68 -7.22 -6.97
CA THR A 8 5.29 -7.92 -8.19
C THR A 8 4.73 -9.33 -7.91
N CYS A 9 3.47 -9.58 -8.25
CA CYS A 9 2.74 -10.83 -7.94
C CYS A 9 3.45 -12.09 -8.46
N ARG A 10 4.21 -12.02 -9.55
CA ARG A 10 4.92 -13.17 -10.15
C ARG A 10 5.86 -13.90 -9.19
N ASN A 11 6.31 -13.23 -8.14
CA ASN A 11 7.22 -13.80 -7.16
C ASN A 11 6.50 -14.65 -6.09
N PHE A 12 5.17 -14.53 -6.00
CA PHE A 12 4.33 -15.12 -4.95
C PHE A 12 3.33 -16.14 -5.49
N LEU A 13 3.69 -16.84 -6.57
CA LEU A 13 2.89 -17.92 -7.14
C LEU A 13 3.22 -19.25 -6.47
N LEU A 14 2.20 -20.05 -6.16
CA LEU A 14 2.33 -21.38 -5.58
C LEU A 14 1.68 -22.46 -6.48
N PRO A 15 2.21 -23.67 -6.51
CA PRO A 15 3.45 -24.11 -5.89
C PRO A 15 4.68 -23.52 -6.58
N LYS A 16 5.73 -23.24 -5.80
CA LYS A 16 7.02 -22.76 -6.27
C LYS A 16 8.06 -23.85 -6.04
N PHE A 17 8.80 -24.19 -7.08
CA PHE A 17 9.83 -25.21 -7.03
C PHE A 17 11.21 -24.56 -6.99
N SER A 18 12.11 -25.16 -6.24
CA SER A 18 13.51 -24.69 -6.10
C SER A 18 14.30 -24.79 -7.41
N PHE A 19 13.85 -25.70 -8.29
CA PHE A 19 14.41 -25.93 -9.61
C PHE A 19 13.37 -25.66 -10.70
N ARG A 20 13.50 -26.36 -11.83
CA ARG A 20 12.56 -26.24 -12.93
C ARG A 20 11.20 -26.84 -12.55
N THR A 21 10.14 -26.10 -12.83
CA THR A 21 8.76 -26.60 -12.65
C THR A 21 8.57 -27.93 -13.36
N PRO A 22 8.07 -28.98 -12.67
CA PRO A 22 7.80 -30.26 -13.31
C PRO A 22 6.85 -30.12 -14.50
N LYS A 23 7.10 -30.85 -15.58
CA LYS A 23 6.26 -30.79 -16.80
C LYS A 23 4.78 -31.11 -16.51
N SER A 24 4.52 -31.96 -15.53
CA SER A 24 3.16 -32.29 -15.08
C SER A 24 2.38 -31.11 -14.48
N PHE A 25 3.07 -30.03 -14.11
CA PHE A 25 2.45 -28.81 -13.59
C PHE A 25 2.21 -27.73 -14.65
N GLY A 26 2.76 -27.89 -15.86
CA GLY A 26 2.75 -26.85 -16.89
C GLY A 26 1.38 -26.35 -17.35
N THR A 27 0.30 -27.09 -17.05
CA THR A 27 -1.09 -26.73 -17.40
C THR A 27 -1.96 -26.46 -16.20
N ARG A 28 -1.44 -26.57 -14.97
CA ARG A 28 -2.22 -26.37 -13.76
C ARG A 28 -2.21 -24.90 -13.34
N PRO A 29 -3.33 -24.36 -12.83
CA PRO A 29 -3.36 -23.01 -12.29
C PRO A 29 -2.47 -22.94 -11.05
N PHE A 30 -1.72 -21.84 -10.93
CA PHE A 30 -1.00 -21.49 -9.73
C PHE A 30 -1.88 -20.69 -8.78
N TRP A 31 -1.73 -20.91 -7.50
CA TRP A 31 -2.31 -20.02 -6.49
C TRP A 31 -1.45 -18.78 -6.40
N GLY A 32 -2.06 -17.64 -6.70
CA GLY A 32 -1.38 -16.35 -6.66
C GLY A 32 -1.62 -15.63 -5.35
N TYR A 33 -0.54 -15.08 -4.81
CA TYR A 33 -0.58 -14.13 -3.71
C TYR A 33 0.01 -12.80 -4.15
N LYS A 34 -0.33 -11.77 -3.40
CA LYS A 34 0.24 -10.42 -3.49
C LYS A 34 0.83 -10.09 -2.14
N LEU A 35 2.03 -9.54 -2.12
CA LEU A 35 2.57 -8.92 -0.93
C LEU A 35 2.39 -7.42 -1.09
N MET A 36 1.50 -6.84 -0.32
CA MET A 36 1.40 -5.40 -0.13
C MET A 36 2.03 -5.02 1.18
N ALA A 37 2.58 -3.82 1.25
CA ALA A 37 3.13 -3.34 2.49
C ALA A 37 2.97 -1.84 2.66
N ALA A 38 3.02 -1.40 3.92
CA ALA A 38 3.26 -0.03 4.27
C ALA A 38 4.59 0.09 5.02
N TYR A 39 5.38 1.09 4.67
CA TYR A 39 6.54 1.48 5.46
C TYR A 39 6.25 2.79 6.18
N ALA A 40 6.17 2.74 7.48
CA ALA A 40 5.90 3.90 8.32
C ALA A 40 7.18 4.35 9.02
N HIS A 41 7.64 5.57 8.74
CA HIS A 41 8.83 6.13 9.38
C HIS A 41 8.69 6.14 10.90
N GLY A 42 9.67 5.57 11.59
CA GLY A 42 9.68 5.42 13.03
C GLY A 42 8.90 4.21 13.59
N PHE A 43 8.15 3.49 12.74
CA PHE A 43 7.37 2.30 13.13
C PHE A 43 7.79 1.03 12.39
N GLY A 44 8.36 1.17 11.18
CA GLY A 44 8.89 0.07 10.40
C GLY A 44 8.01 -0.40 9.25
N PHE A 45 8.22 -1.64 8.85
CA PHE A 45 7.62 -2.28 7.70
C PHE A 45 6.44 -3.16 8.11
N PHE A 46 5.26 -2.90 7.56
CA PHE A 46 4.00 -3.61 7.83
C PHE A 46 3.63 -4.45 6.61
N PRO A 47 3.96 -5.73 6.58
CA PRO A 47 3.64 -6.62 5.46
C PRO A 47 2.24 -7.18 5.56
N TYR A 48 1.56 -7.28 4.40
CA TYR A 48 0.23 -7.88 4.25
C TYR A 48 0.24 -8.85 3.08
N LEU A 49 -0.12 -10.11 3.33
CA LEU A 49 -0.27 -11.14 2.30
C LEU A 49 -1.73 -11.25 1.89
N ILE A 50 -1.98 -11.22 0.60
CA ILE A 50 -3.33 -11.11 0.05
C ILE A 50 -3.48 -12.14 -1.07
N HIS A 51 -4.57 -12.92 -1.04
CA HIS A 51 -4.86 -13.83 -2.14
C HIS A 51 -5.15 -13.07 -3.45
N ASN A 52 -4.71 -13.61 -4.58
CA ASN A 52 -4.78 -12.91 -5.86
C ASN A 52 -6.22 -12.73 -6.40
N SER A 53 -7.21 -13.41 -5.82
CA SER A 53 -8.64 -13.19 -6.12
C SER A 53 -9.13 -11.81 -5.67
N GLN A 54 -8.45 -11.17 -4.71
CA GLN A 54 -8.77 -9.82 -4.30
C GLN A 54 -8.28 -8.83 -5.36
N GLU A 55 -9.14 -7.93 -5.80
CA GLU A 55 -8.80 -6.94 -6.81
C GLU A 55 -7.80 -5.90 -6.28
N MET A 56 -6.89 -5.48 -7.15
CA MET A 56 -6.06 -4.30 -6.90
C MET A 56 -6.93 -3.06 -7.06
N GLY A 57 -6.68 -2.04 -6.25
CA GLY A 57 -7.39 -0.77 -6.37
C GLY A 57 -7.47 -0.01 -5.05
N ALA A 58 -8.26 1.06 -5.05
CA ALA A 58 -8.40 1.96 -3.90
C ALA A 58 -8.81 1.24 -2.60
N ASN A 59 -9.70 0.25 -2.69
CA ASN A 59 -10.17 -0.48 -1.51
C ASN A 59 -9.03 -1.26 -0.84
N LEU A 60 -8.22 -1.95 -1.62
CA LEU A 60 -7.07 -2.69 -1.09
C LEU A 60 -6.03 -1.75 -0.50
N LEU A 61 -5.66 -0.71 -1.24
CA LEU A 61 -4.67 0.26 -0.81
C LEU A 61 -5.09 0.95 0.50
N TRP A 62 -6.36 1.39 0.58
CA TRP A 62 -6.88 2.01 1.80
C TRP A 62 -7.03 1.01 2.95
N THR A 63 -7.34 -0.26 2.68
CA THR A 63 -7.35 -1.29 3.72
C THR A 63 -5.96 -1.41 4.36
N VAL A 64 -4.91 -1.51 3.56
CA VAL A 64 -3.51 -1.58 4.03
C VAL A 64 -3.11 -0.29 4.77
N ALA A 65 -3.38 0.87 4.17
CA ALA A 65 -3.06 2.15 4.79
C ALA A 65 -3.79 2.33 6.14
N TRP A 66 -5.10 2.04 6.17
CA TRP A 66 -5.92 2.19 7.37
C TRP A 66 -5.49 1.25 8.50
N LEU A 67 -5.25 -0.03 8.20
CA LEU A 67 -4.73 -0.98 9.20
C LEU A 67 -3.41 -0.52 9.77
N THR A 68 -2.51 -0.05 8.92
CA THR A 68 -1.21 0.49 9.35
C THR A 68 -1.39 1.70 10.26
N LEU A 69 -2.24 2.67 9.90
CA LEU A 69 -2.54 3.84 10.73
C LEU A 69 -3.15 3.45 12.08
N CYS A 70 -4.04 2.45 12.11
CA CYS A 70 -4.62 1.94 13.35
C CYS A 70 -3.56 1.30 14.26
N LYS A 71 -2.61 0.53 13.69
CA LYS A 71 -1.50 -0.06 14.45
C LYS A 71 -0.56 1.01 14.99
N MET A 72 -0.21 2.00 14.17
CA MET A 72 0.61 3.14 14.61
C MET A 72 -0.06 3.86 15.79
N ARG A 73 -1.36 4.16 15.67
CA ARG A 73 -2.12 4.77 16.75
C ARG A 73 -2.12 3.92 18.01
N LYS A 74 -2.30 2.59 17.88
CA LYS A 74 -2.29 1.67 19.02
C LYS A 74 -0.95 1.70 19.76
N THR A 75 0.16 1.81 19.02
CA THR A 75 1.51 1.86 19.59
C THR A 75 1.80 3.23 20.23
N GLN A 76 1.35 4.33 19.59
CA GLN A 76 1.68 5.70 20.00
C GLN A 76 0.64 6.33 20.94
N GLY A 77 -0.57 5.75 21.05
CA GLY A 77 -1.68 6.27 21.83
C GLY A 77 -2.52 7.35 21.12
N CYS A 78 -1.97 8.04 20.12
CA CYS A 78 -2.65 9.09 19.35
C CYS A 78 -2.20 9.06 17.88
N TYR A 79 -2.92 9.78 17.03
CA TYR A 79 -2.45 10.09 15.68
C TYR A 79 -1.47 11.28 15.73
N ALA A 80 -0.52 11.31 14.80
CA ALA A 80 0.32 12.49 14.58
C ALA A 80 -0.51 13.65 14.02
N ASP A 81 -0.04 14.89 14.19
CA ASP A 81 -0.73 16.06 13.65
C ASP A 81 -0.79 16.06 12.11
N VAL A 82 0.31 15.63 11.47
CA VAL A 82 0.45 15.64 10.01
C VAL A 82 0.74 14.23 9.50
N LEU A 83 -0.03 13.79 8.52
CA LEU A 83 0.21 12.56 7.77
C LEU A 83 0.79 12.91 6.39
N PHE A 84 1.95 12.32 6.09
CA PHE A 84 2.52 12.27 4.73
C PHE A 84 2.24 10.87 4.17
N LEU A 85 1.39 10.78 3.17
CA LEU A 85 1.07 9.54 2.47
C LEU A 85 1.76 9.56 1.11
N VAL A 86 2.65 8.61 0.89
CA VAL A 86 3.43 8.49 -0.35
C VAL A 86 2.99 7.25 -1.10
N LEU A 87 2.60 7.40 -2.35
CA LEU A 87 2.01 6.37 -3.19
C LEU A 87 2.71 6.32 -4.54
N ASP A 88 2.64 5.15 -5.21
CA ASP A 88 3.05 5.06 -6.60
C ASP A 88 2.11 5.87 -7.53
N ASN A 89 2.64 6.29 -8.66
CA ASN A 89 1.97 7.16 -9.63
C ASN A 89 1.05 6.38 -10.60
N THR A 90 0.44 5.29 -10.17
CA THR A 90 -0.51 4.52 -10.97
C THR A 90 -1.89 5.20 -10.96
N THR A 91 -2.38 5.59 -12.14
CA THR A 91 -3.66 6.33 -12.25
C THR A 91 -4.87 5.47 -11.89
N SER A 92 -4.84 4.19 -12.21
CA SER A 92 -5.96 3.28 -11.95
C SER A 92 -6.12 2.91 -10.48
N GLU A 93 -5.02 2.84 -9.73
CA GLU A 93 -5.01 2.32 -8.36
C GLU A 93 -4.89 3.44 -7.33
N ASN A 94 -4.03 4.41 -7.57
CA ASN A 94 -3.63 5.39 -6.58
C ASN A 94 -4.17 6.80 -6.83
N LYS A 95 -4.24 7.24 -8.09
CA LYS A 95 -4.73 8.57 -8.45
C LYS A 95 -6.22 8.56 -8.77
N ASN A 96 -7.06 8.30 -7.80
CA ASN A 96 -8.50 8.32 -7.98
C ASN A 96 -9.20 9.14 -6.91
N GLN A 97 -10.46 9.46 -7.19
CA GLN A 97 -11.28 10.29 -6.30
C GLN A 97 -11.47 9.68 -4.92
N VAL A 98 -11.51 8.36 -4.81
CA VAL A 98 -11.66 7.66 -3.52
C VAL A 98 -10.45 7.89 -2.64
N MET A 99 -9.25 7.87 -3.22
CA MET A 99 -8.01 8.14 -2.50
C MET A 99 -8.02 9.54 -1.88
N LEU A 100 -8.40 10.55 -2.66
CA LEU A 100 -8.42 11.93 -2.21
C LEU A 100 -9.57 12.17 -1.21
N ALA A 101 -10.73 11.56 -1.44
CA ALA A 101 -11.87 11.65 -0.52
C ALA A 101 -11.54 11.05 0.86
N MET A 102 -10.87 9.91 0.88
CA MET A 102 -10.43 9.30 2.15
C MET A 102 -9.37 10.14 2.87
N ALA A 103 -8.44 10.77 2.14
CA ALA A 103 -7.48 11.69 2.72
C ALA A 103 -8.18 12.91 3.35
N ALA A 104 -9.15 13.49 2.64
CA ALA A 104 -9.99 14.57 3.15
C ALA A 104 -10.78 14.14 4.41
N TRP A 105 -11.36 12.94 4.39
CA TRP A 105 -12.07 12.40 5.55
C TRP A 105 -11.18 12.24 6.79
N LEU A 106 -9.95 11.86 6.63
CA LEU A 106 -9.00 11.77 7.75
C LEU A 106 -8.83 13.12 8.47
N VAL A 107 -8.85 14.22 7.71
CA VAL A 107 -8.79 15.57 8.27
C VAL A 107 -10.14 15.99 8.83
N ALA A 108 -11.23 15.82 8.08
CA ALA A 108 -12.57 16.21 8.49
C ALA A 108 -13.03 15.50 9.77
N SER A 109 -12.61 14.24 9.95
CA SER A 109 -12.88 13.45 11.16
C SER A 109 -11.99 13.79 12.36
N GLY A 110 -11.11 14.80 12.23
CA GLY A 110 -10.21 15.24 13.29
C GLY A 110 -9.10 14.26 13.67
N ARG A 111 -8.85 13.24 12.82
CA ARG A 111 -7.77 12.26 13.07
C ARG A 111 -6.40 12.85 12.80
N PHE A 112 -6.30 13.71 11.80
CA PHE A 112 -5.10 14.46 11.47
C PHE A 112 -5.46 15.93 11.30
N LYS A 113 -4.55 16.82 11.68
CA LYS A 113 -4.68 18.27 11.38
C LYS A 113 -4.41 18.56 9.91
N GLN A 114 -3.55 17.75 9.29
CA GLN A 114 -3.22 17.89 7.87
C GLN A 114 -2.87 16.51 7.29
N VAL A 115 -3.31 16.25 6.07
CA VAL A 115 -2.88 15.11 5.27
C VAL A 115 -2.27 15.60 3.98
N ARG A 116 -1.07 15.13 3.65
CA ARG A 116 -0.38 15.40 2.38
C ARG A 116 -0.20 14.11 1.62
N VAL A 117 -0.72 14.08 0.41
CA VAL A 117 -0.61 12.92 -0.48
C VAL A 117 0.38 13.23 -1.58
N PHE A 118 1.41 12.40 -1.70
CA PHE A 118 2.47 12.53 -2.70
C PHE A 118 2.44 11.33 -3.63
N PHE A 119 2.55 11.58 -4.93
CA PHE A 119 2.70 10.54 -5.93
C PHE A 119 4.11 10.54 -6.47
N LEU A 120 4.81 9.40 -6.36
CA LEU A 120 6.18 9.25 -6.83
C LEU A 120 6.27 9.41 -8.35
N HIS A 121 7.41 9.89 -8.83
CA HIS A 121 7.68 9.93 -10.27
C HIS A 121 7.79 8.53 -10.86
N VAL A 122 7.23 8.35 -12.07
CA VAL A 122 7.41 7.13 -12.84
C VAL A 122 8.90 6.89 -13.10
N GLY A 123 9.41 5.71 -12.71
CA GLY A 123 10.80 5.33 -12.90
C GLY A 123 11.76 5.71 -11.75
N HIS A 124 11.30 6.39 -10.70
CA HIS A 124 12.11 6.71 -9.51
C HIS A 124 11.69 5.86 -8.29
N THR A 125 11.51 4.57 -8.50
CA THR A 125 10.98 3.61 -7.50
C THR A 125 12.04 3.04 -6.54
N HIS A 126 13.21 3.66 -6.39
CA HIS A 126 14.20 3.21 -5.42
C HIS A 126 13.90 3.67 -3.99
N VAL A 127 12.67 3.48 -3.58
CA VAL A 127 12.23 3.77 -2.21
C VAL A 127 12.57 2.59 -1.30
N ILE A 128 12.65 2.84 0.00
CA ILE A 128 12.98 1.79 0.98
C ILE A 128 12.07 0.55 0.87
N ILE A 129 10.80 0.74 0.52
CA ILE A 129 9.83 -0.36 0.40
C ILE A 129 10.21 -1.31 -0.75
N ASP A 130 10.67 -0.80 -1.89
CA ASP A 130 11.17 -1.61 -3.02
C ASP A 130 12.39 -2.42 -2.64
N GLN A 131 13.30 -1.83 -1.84
CA GLN A 131 14.47 -2.54 -1.33
C GLN A 131 14.06 -3.72 -0.46
N ILE A 132 13.05 -3.54 0.40
CA ILE A 132 12.53 -4.61 1.26
C ILE A 132 11.86 -5.69 0.41
N PHE A 133 11.06 -5.33 -0.59
CA PHE A 133 10.49 -6.29 -1.53
C PHE A 133 11.57 -7.05 -2.30
N GLY A 134 12.66 -6.38 -2.68
CA GLY A 134 13.84 -7.02 -3.26
C GLY A 134 14.45 -8.06 -2.34
N VAL A 135 14.63 -7.74 -1.06
CA VAL A 135 15.15 -8.68 -0.04
C VAL A 135 14.22 -9.89 0.10
N VAL A 136 12.90 -9.67 0.23
CA VAL A 136 11.91 -10.77 0.30
C VAL A 136 11.97 -11.63 -0.96
N THR A 137 11.98 -11.02 -2.13
CA THR A 137 12.06 -11.75 -3.41
C THR A 137 13.33 -12.61 -3.51
N VAL A 138 14.47 -12.10 -3.05
CA VAL A 138 15.73 -12.86 -2.99
C VAL A 138 15.61 -14.02 -2.00
N GLY A 139 14.99 -13.80 -0.85
CA GLY A 139 14.73 -14.84 0.16
C GLY A 139 13.86 -15.98 -0.39
N LEU A 140 12.92 -15.67 -1.27
CA LEU A 140 12.05 -16.67 -1.91
C LEU A 140 12.73 -17.41 -3.08
N ARG A 141 13.88 -16.93 -3.57
CA ARG A 141 14.59 -17.60 -4.67
C ARG A 141 15.11 -18.96 -4.20
N ARG A 142 14.99 -19.95 -5.08
CA ARG A 142 15.47 -21.32 -4.85
C ARG A 142 14.83 -22.02 -3.64
N GLN A 143 13.73 -21.48 -3.12
CA GLN A 143 12.94 -22.14 -2.09
C GLN A 143 11.88 -23.02 -2.75
N GLU A 144 11.61 -24.16 -2.11
CA GLU A 144 10.47 -24.99 -2.42
C GLU A 144 9.32 -24.58 -1.51
N LEU A 145 8.26 -24.01 -2.11
CA LEU A 145 7.11 -23.49 -1.39
C LEU A 145 5.87 -24.13 -2.01
N LEU A 146 5.28 -25.04 -1.32
CA LEU A 146 4.15 -25.82 -1.84
C LEU A 146 2.81 -25.28 -1.33
N LEU A 147 2.80 -24.77 -0.10
CA LEU A 147 1.62 -24.30 0.61
C LEU A 147 1.72 -22.80 0.94
N PRO A 148 0.57 -22.14 1.18
CA PRO A 148 0.56 -20.74 1.63
C PRO A 148 1.34 -20.52 2.93
N GLU A 149 1.30 -21.49 3.84
CA GLU A 149 2.03 -21.47 5.11
C GLU A 149 3.55 -21.45 4.89
N ASP A 150 4.06 -22.19 3.90
CA ASP A 150 5.49 -22.19 3.53
C ASP A 150 5.91 -20.79 3.05
N LEU A 151 5.06 -20.17 2.21
CA LEU A 151 5.28 -18.83 1.69
C LEU A 151 5.33 -17.81 2.83
N LYS A 152 4.37 -17.86 3.73
CA LYS A 152 4.26 -16.98 4.88
C LYS A 152 5.49 -17.12 5.79
N ALA A 153 5.79 -18.34 6.21
CA ALA A 153 6.95 -18.62 7.07
C ALA A 153 8.28 -18.17 6.45
N ASN A 154 8.43 -18.33 5.12
CA ASN A 154 9.64 -17.90 4.44
C ASN A 154 9.75 -16.37 4.35
N ILE A 155 8.65 -15.65 4.13
CA ILE A 155 8.61 -14.19 4.16
C ILE A 155 8.99 -13.69 5.56
N GLU A 156 8.35 -14.21 6.60
CA GLU A 156 8.63 -13.85 8.00
C GLU A 156 10.09 -14.11 8.35
N ALA A 157 10.61 -15.31 8.09
CA ALA A 157 12.01 -15.64 8.35
C ALA A 157 12.99 -14.77 7.56
N THR A 158 12.61 -14.29 6.37
CA THR A 158 13.46 -13.38 5.59
C THR A 158 13.45 -11.97 6.19
N LEU A 159 12.31 -11.50 6.66
CA LEU A 159 12.17 -10.20 7.32
C LEU A 159 12.88 -10.19 8.68
N ASP A 160 12.76 -11.24 9.47
CA ASP A 160 13.41 -11.36 10.79
C ASP A 160 14.94 -11.30 10.69
N ARG A 161 15.51 -11.81 9.60
CA ARG A 161 16.95 -11.70 9.31
C ARG A 161 17.38 -10.28 8.93
N ASN A 162 16.44 -9.36 8.78
CA ASN A 162 16.68 -7.98 8.38
C ASN A 162 16.04 -6.97 9.36
N PRO A 163 16.43 -7.00 10.66
CA PRO A 163 15.80 -6.20 11.72
C PRO A 163 15.93 -4.68 11.51
N LYS A 164 16.87 -4.24 10.66
CA LYS A 164 17.04 -2.82 10.31
C LYS A 164 15.78 -2.18 9.70
N TYR A 165 14.89 -2.97 9.13
CA TYR A 165 13.62 -2.49 8.57
C TYR A 165 12.49 -2.46 9.59
N MET A 166 12.74 -2.91 10.84
CA MET A 166 11.76 -3.02 11.92
C MET A 166 10.47 -3.71 11.43
N PRO A 167 10.57 -4.96 10.90
CA PRO A 167 9.41 -5.64 10.36
C PRO A 167 8.37 -5.91 11.45
N GLN A 168 7.12 -5.62 11.12
CA GLN A 168 5.98 -6.03 11.91
C GLN A 168 5.53 -7.43 11.48
N PRO A 169 4.78 -8.16 12.31
CA PRO A 169 4.24 -9.46 11.94
C PRO A 169 3.49 -9.43 10.61
N LEU A 170 3.69 -10.45 9.77
CA LEU A 170 2.98 -10.60 8.51
C LEU A 170 1.51 -10.91 8.79
N GLU A 171 0.61 -10.10 8.24
CA GLU A 171 -0.83 -10.34 8.33
C GLU A 171 -1.38 -10.83 6.99
N GLU A 172 -2.28 -11.80 7.07
CA GLU A 172 -3.03 -12.27 5.92
C GLU A 172 -4.38 -11.54 5.85
N LEU A 173 -4.64 -10.87 4.72
CA LEU A 173 -5.89 -10.15 4.51
C LEU A 173 -6.87 -11.01 3.72
N HIS A 174 -7.91 -11.47 4.39
CA HIS A 174 -9.00 -12.25 3.78
C HIS A 174 -10.15 -11.37 3.31
N HIS A 175 -10.31 -10.19 3.90
CA HIS A 175 -11.39 -9.25 3.60
C HIS A 175 -10.85 -7.84 3.39
N LEU A 176 -11.45 -7.14 2.44
CA LEU A 176 -11.18 -5.73 2.18
C LEU A 176 -12.40 -4.91 2.58
N TRP A 177 -12.18 -3.73 3.12
CA TRP A 177 -13.26 -2.76 3.29
C TRP A 177 -13.62 -2.12 1.96
N ASP A 178 -14.91 -1.95 1.72
CA ASP A 178 -15.39 -1.25 0.53
C ASP A 178 -15.44 0.28 0.79
N PHE A 179 -14.27 0.89 0.79
CA PHE A 179 -14.15 2.34 0.91
C PHE A 179 -14.78 3.07 -0.28
N THR A 180 -14.83 2.44 -1.45
CA THR A 180 -15.44 3.02 -2.64
C THR A 180 -16.94 3.20 -2.46
N ALA A 181 -17.65 2.18 -1.98
CA ALA A 181 -19.06 2.27 -1.66
C ALA A 181 -19.30 3.27 -0.52
N TRP A 182 -18.50 3.17 0.54
CA TRP A 182 -18.63 4.06 1.70
C TRP A 182 -18.44 5.54 1.31
N VAL A 183 -17.44 5.90 0.50
CA VAL A 183 -17.23 7.27 0.03
C VAL A 183 -18.43 7.76 -0.78
N LYS A 184 -18.98 6.91 -1.64
CA LYS A 184 -20.16 7.27 -2.46
C LYS A 184 -21.43 7.52 -1.61
N GLU A 185 -21.56 6.82 -0.49
CA GLU A 185 -22.67 7.02 0.46
C GLU A 185 -22.48 8.29 1.30
N GLN A 186 -21.26 8.60 1.67
CA GLN A 186 -20.97 9.73 2.59
C GLN A 186 -20.74 11.05 1.86
N MET A 187 -20.41 11.03 0.58
CA MET A 187 -20.05 12.20 -0.21
C MET A 187 -20.79 12.26 -1.54
N SER A 188 -21.38 13.41 -1.84
CA SER A 188 -21.96 13.64 -3.16
C SER A 188 -20.85 13.70 -4.25
N PRO A 189 -21.18 13.38 -5.52
CA PRO A 189 -20.24 13.51 -6.63
C PRO A 189 -19.68 14.94 -6.79
N ILE A 190 -20.44 15.95 -6.37
CA ILE A 190 -20.01 17.36 -6.42
C ILE A 190 -18.96 17.63 -5.34
N GLU A 191 -19.17 17.12 -4.12
CA GLU A 191 -18.19 17.23 -3.04
C GLU A 191 -16.90 16.52 -3.35
N ILE A 192 -16.96 15.31 -3.93
CA ILE A 192 -15.78 14.58 -4.37
C ILE A 192 -15.00 15.40 -5.42
N LYS A 193 -15.68 15.99 -6.42
CA LYS A 193 -15.05 16.86 -7.42
C LYS A 193 -14.44 18.10 -6.79
N ARG A 194 -15.11 18.71 -5.83
CA ARG A 194 -14.63 19.91 -5.12
C ARG A 194 -13.36 19.58 -4.28
N ILE A 195 -13.31 18.43 -3.61
CA ILE A 195 -12.15 17.96 -2.89
C ILE A 195 -10.98 17.71 -3.84
N CYS A 196 -11.23 17.09 -4.99
CA CYS A 196 -10.21 16.88 -6.01
C CYS A 196 -9.72 18.18 -6.67
N GLY A 197 -10.47 19.27 -6.53
CA GLY A 197 -10.09 20.62 -6.95
C GLY A 197 -9.34 21.43 -5.89
N ALA A 198 -9.23 20.92 -4.65
CA ALA A 198 -8.49 21.59 -3.58
C ALA A 198 -7.00 21.65 -3.93
N GLU A 199 -6.47 22.84 -3.94
CA GLU A 199 -5.08 23.27 -4.18
C GLU A 199 -4.14 22.20 -4.77
N GLN A 200 -4.14 22.10 -6.10
CA GLN A 200 -3.03 21.50 -6.81
C GLN A 200 -1.84 22.46 -6.64
N VAL A 201 -0.90 22.11 -5.79
CA VAL A 201 0.40 22.77 -5.81
C VAL A 201 1.10 22.27 -7.07
N SER A 202 0.89 22.97 -8.17
CA SER A 202 1.70 22.80 -9.37
C SER A 202 3.03 23.48 -9.09
N ASP A 203 4.09 22.67 -8.96
CA ASP A 203 5.43 23.23 -9.07
C ASP A 203 5.57 23.85 -10.47
N GLU A 204 5.74 25.16 -10.53
CA GLU A 204 6.03 25.94 -11.75
C GLU A 204 7.47 25.70 -12.29
N VAL A 205 8.12 24.63 -11.90
CA VAL A 205 9.43 24.27 -12.40
C VAL A 205 9.31 23.19 -13.46
N GLY A 206 9.31 23.64 -14.67
CA GLY A 206 9.52 23.00 -15.95
C GLY A 206 9.57 21.48 -16.04
N ALA A 207 8.64 20.94 -16.83
CA ALA A 207 8.79 19.70 -17.62
C ALA A 207 8.98 18.36 -16.88
N TYR A 208 8.49 18.20 -15.67
CA TYR A 208 8.35 16.86 -15.05
C TYR A 208 6.87 16.46 -14.98
N HIS A 209 6.42 15.69 -15.94
CA HIS A 209 5.10 15.08 -15.91
C HIS A 209 4.98 14.17 -14.70
N GLY A 210 4.38 14.62 -13.59
CA GLY A 210 3.84 13.64 -12.72
C GLY A 210 3.77 13.78 -11.22
N MET A 211 4.46 14.64 -10.53
CA MET A 211 4.18 14.88 -9.12
C MET A 211 2.98 15.80 -8.98
N ARG A 212 1.95 15.34 -8.28
CA ARG A 212 0.87 16.19 -7.77
C ARG A 212 0.80 15.96 -6.28
N ASP A 213 1.15 16.99 -5.54
CA ASP A 213 1.00 17.02 -4.11
C ASP A 213 -0.39 17.54 -3.78
N PHE A 214 -1.12 16.81 -2.96
CA PHE A 214 -2.41 17.24 -2.46
C PHE A 214 -2.28 17.52 -0.96
N ILE A 215 -2.69 18.71 -0.55
CA ILE A 215 -2.67 19.12 0.85
C ILE A 215 -4.11 19.32 1.32
N PHE A 216 -4.50 18.60 2.35
CA PHE A 216 -5.81 18.70 3.00
C PHE A 216 -5.64 19.35 4.36
N ASN A 217 -6.35 20.46 4.61
CA ASN A 217 -6.36 21.19 5.85
C ASN A 217 -7.77 21.25 6.44
N PRO A 218 -7.93 21.48 7.76
CA PRO A 218 -9.24 21.77 8.34
C PRO A 218 -9.88 22.99 7.65
N GLY A 219 -11.12 22.84 7.21
CA GLY A 219 -11.85 23.90 6.50
C GLY A 219 -11.83 23.80 4.98
N THR A 220 -11.00 22.97 4.36
CA THR A 220 -11.09 22.64 2.93
C THR A 220 -12.16 21.58 2.65
N CYS A 221 -12.71 20.97 3.69
CA CYS A 221 -13.65 19.84 3.62
C CYS A 221 -15.06 20.24 4.13
N VAL A 222 -15.54 21.46 3.84
CA VAL A 222 -16.91 21.90 4.15
C VAL A 222 -17.73 22.00 2.88
#